data_4c43aacf31ac9c36739a7c0dde78fb96
#
_entry.id   4c43aacf31ac9c36739a7c0dde78fb96
#
_cell.length_a   1.000
_cell.length_b   1.000
_cell.length_c   1.000
_cell.angle_alpha   90.00
_cell.angle_beta   90.00
_cell.angle_gamma   90.00
#
_symmetry.space_group_name_H-M   'P 1'
#
loop_
_entity.id
_entity.type
_entity.pdbx_description
1 polymer ?
#
loop_
_entity_poly.entity_id
_entity_poly.type
_entity_poly.pdbx_seq_one_letter_code
_entity_poly.pdbx_strand_id
1 'polypeptide(L)'
;TPEEILAAAGSRYTYSANTLALDEAIAAGHSRLALVGMSCQSSVPPVMWSRKAGKISKPIVFNLGLLCSKTFDDAIFEELFWAKYGLAREHMVKMNIKGVFQIWMDDGAYHEINLKECHAWTREGCNHCPDFAAEHADISCGGIGENANWTLTIVRTDLGREIITRMIDQGVIEARPGDSDPGAIALMRKLAEKSRSRWPTTAEPAVRVGLPEPKVKSRP
;
A
#
# COMPACT_ATOMS: atom_id res chain seq x y z
N THR A 1 -14.78 4.69 15.00
CA THR A 1 -15.79 3.61 14.93
C THR A 1 -15.54 2.71 13.72
N PRO A 2 -16.09 1.47 13.66
CA PRO A 2 -16.02 0.63 12.48
C PRO A 2 -16.60 1.30 11.23
N GLU A 3 -17.66 2.08 11.38
CA GLU A 3 -18.33 2.82 10.30
C GLU A 3 -17.41 3.88 9.70
N GLU A 4 -16.64 4.60 10.50
CA GLU A 4 -15.67 5.59 10.03
C GLU A 4 -14.52 4.92 9.27
N ILE A 5 -14.08 3.73 9.71
CA ILE A 5 -13.06 2.94 9.00
C ILE A 5 -13.58 2.49 7.64
N LEU A 6 -14.84 2.01 7.57
CA LEU A 6 -15.47 1.62 6.32
C LEU A 6 -15.67 2.82 5.38
N ALA A 7 -16.05 3.98 5.90
CA ALA A 7 -16.20 5.20 5.11
C ALA A 7 -14.85 5.69 4.53
N ALA A 8 -13.74 5.41 5.20
CA ALA A 8 -12.39 5.71 4.72
C ALA A 8 -11.86 4.70 3.69
N ALA A 9 -12.56 3.58 3.45
CA ALA A 9 -12.13 2.55 2.52
C ALA A 9 -12.13 3.06 1.07
N GLY A 10 -11.24 2.52 0.26
CA GLY A 10 -11.11 2.82 -1.16
C GLY A 10 -9.71 3.30 -1.56
N SER A 11 -9.43 3.15 -2.85
CA SER A 11 -8.14 3.55 -3.43
C SER A 11 -8.25 4.95 -4.03
N ARG A 12 -7.26 5.80 -3.79
CA ARG A 12 -7.19 7.17 -4.33
C ARG A 12 -6.20 7.30 -5.49
N TYR A 13 -5.24 6.38 -5.59
CA TYR A 13 -4.15 6.35 -6.58
C TYR A 13 -3.30 7.61 -6.67
N THR A 14 -3.48 8.55 -5.77
CA THR A 14 -2.59 9.67 -5.51
C THR A 14 -1.93 9.52 -4.14
N TYR A 15 -0.92 10.34 -3.89
CA TYR A 15 -0.20 10.25 -2.63
C TYR A 15 -1.02 10.84 -1.48
N SER A 16 -1.19 10.04 -0.43
CA SER A 16 -1.69 10.50 0.86
C SER A 16 -0.55 10.41 1.88
N ALA A 17 -0.26 11.50 2.55
CA ALA A 17 0.86 11.58 3.50
C ALA A 17 0.46 11.02 4.88
N ASN A 18 -0.04 9.79 4.94
CA ASN A 18 -0.58 9.16 6.16
C ASN A 18 0.41 9.21 7.35
N THR A 19 1.71 9.16 7.06
CA THR A 19 2.74 9.22 8.11
C THR A 19 2.87 10.59 8.76
N LEU A 20 2.42 11.67 8.12
CA LEU A 20 2.41 13.01 8.73
C LEU A 20 1.29 13.15 9.77
N ALA A 21 0.20 12.40 9.64
CA ALA A 21 -0.88 12.37 10.63
C ALA A 21 -0.43 11.76 11.97
N LEU A 22 0.74 11.15 12.04
CA LEU A 22 1.28 10.57 13.27
C LEU A 22 1.48 11.63 14.37
N ASP A 23 2.03 12.77 14.01
CA ASP A 23 2.27 13.86 14.97
C ASP A 23 0.95 14.42 15.53
N GLU A 24 -0.05 14.59 14.66
CA GLU A 24 -1.39 15.04 15.05
C GLU A 24 -2.06 14.02 15.99
N ALA A 25 -1.98 12.74 15.66
CA ALA A 25 -2.54 11.67 16.48
C ALA A 25 -1.87 11.59 17.87
N ILE A 26 -0.55 11.76 17.93
CA ILE A 26 0.20 11.79 19.19
C ILE A 26 -0.17 13.03 20.00
N ALA A 27 -0.27 14.19 19.37
CA ALA A 27 -0.69 15.43 20.04
C ALA A 27 -2.11 15.35 20.61
N ALA A 28 -3.00 14.62 19.92
CA ALA A 28 -4.34 14.30 20.39
C ALA A 28 -4.38 13.24 21.53
N GLY A 29 -3.21 12.73 21.96
CA GLY A 29 -3.11 11.78 23.09
C GLY A 29 -3.29 10.30 22.69
N HIS A 30 -3.34 9.98 21.41
CA HIS A 30 -3.46 8.59 20.96
C HIS A 30 -2.13 7.85 21.13
N SER A 31 -2.14 6.75 21.86
CA SER A 31 -0.96 5.94 22.19
C SER A 31 -0.95 4.56 21.51
N ARG A 32 -2.02 4.20 20.82
CA ARG A 32 -2.17 2.94 20.11
C ARG A 32 -2.76 3.21 18.71
N LEU A 33 -1.91 3.19 17.71
CA LEU A 33 -2.25 3.53 16.33
C LEU A 33 -2.06 2.32 15.42
N ALA A 34 -2.95 2.15 14.46
CA ALA A 34 -2.73 1.27 13.32
C ALA A 34 -2.35 2.14 12.10
N LEU A 35 -1.25 1.81 11.45
CA LEU A 35 -0.86 2.44 10.19
C LEU A 35 -1.34 1.57 9.03
N VAL A 36 -2.15 2.15 8.15
CA VAL A 36 -2.47 1.54 6.84
C VAL A 36 -1.77 2.37 5.77
N GLY A 37 -0.94 1.73 4.96
CA GLY A 37 -0.16 2.48 3.99
C GLY A 37 0.48 1.64 2.90
N MET A 38 0.89 2.32 1.85
CA MET A 38 1.71 1.71 0.80
C MET A 38 3.08 1.30 1.34
N SER A 39 3.82 0.51 0.58
CA SER A 39 5.16 0.00 0.96
C SER A 39 6.10 1.08 1.52
N CYS A 40 6.15 2.27 0.89
CA CYS A 40 6.98 3.38 1.35
C CYS A 40 6.53 3.96 2.70
N GLN A 41 5.25 3.90 3.02
CA GLN A 41 4.69 4.34 4.30
C GLN A 41 4.85 3.26 5.38
N SER A 42 4.60 2.00 5.03
CA SER A 42 4.78 0.86 5.93
C SER A 42 6.22 0.67 6.41
N SER A 43 7.20 1.14 5.63
CA SER A 43 8.61 1.09 6.02
C SER A 43 9.01 2.15 7.06
N VAL A 44 8.19 3.19 7.28
CA VAL A 44 8.53 4.31 8.18
C VAL A 44 8.77 3.86 9.62
N PRO A 45 7.89 3.08 10.28
CA PRO A 45 8.11 2.67 11.66
C PRO A 45 9.44 1.90 11.86
N PRO A 46 9.74 0.83 11.11
CA PRO A 46 10.99 0.10 11.31
C PRO A 46 12.23 0.91 10.93
N VAL A 47 12.15 1.81 9.94
CA VAL A 47 13.24 2.71 9.59
C VAL A 47 13.51 3.69 10.74
N MET A 48 12.47 4.27 11.35
CA MET A 48 12.63 5.14 12.52
C MET A 48 13.27 4.40 13.68
N TRP A 49 12.89 3.14 13.94
CA TRP A 49 13.51 2.32 14.97
C TRP A 49 15.00 2.08 14.67
N SER A 50 15.36 1.75 13.44
CA SER A 50 16.76 1.52 13.03
C SER A 50 17.61 2.77 13.16
N ARG A 51 17.01 3.95 13.02
CA ARG A 51 17.67 5.28 13.12
C ARG A 51 17.60 5.89 14.53
N LYS A 52 17.25 5.10 15.55
CA LYS A 52 17.10 5.54 16.96
C LYS A 52 16.02 6.61 17.18
N ALA A 53 15.12 6.78 16.24
CA ALA A 53 13.93 7.66 16.32
C ALA A 53 12.65 6.88 16.69
N GLY A 54 12.79 5.66 17.19
CA GLY A 54 11.67 4.77 17.50
C GLY A 54 10.66 5.34 18.50
N LYS A 55 11.05 6.32 19.32
CA LYS A 55 10.12 6.99 20.25
C LYS A 55 8.93 7.60 19.52
N ILE A 56 9.12 8.17 18.33
CA ILE A 56 8.07 8.80 17.53
C ILE A 56 7.12 7.74 16.94
N SER A 57 7.66 6.60 16.49
CA SER A 57 6.84 5.53 15.90
C SER A 57 6.29 4.52 16.93
N LYS A 58 6.67 4.65 18.21
CA LYS A 58 6.22 3.74 19.29
C LYS A 58 4.69 3.60 19.39
N PRO A 59 3.87 4.64 19.16
CA PRO A 59 2.43 4.50 19.18
C PRO A 59 1.86 3.62 18.08
N ILE A 60 2.59 3.39 16.99
CA ILE A 60 2.14 2.48 15.91
C ILE A 60 2.32 1.05 16.41
N VAL A 61 1.22 0.44 16.82
CA VAL A 61 1.21 -0.93 17.36
C VAL A 61 0.87 -1.98 16.31
N PHE A 62 0.34 -1.58 15.16
CA PHE A 62 0.02 -2.46 14.04
C PHE A 62 0.26 -1.74 12.70
N ASN A 63 0.81 -2.44 11.73
CA ASN A 63 1.15 -1.90 10.42
C ASN A 63 0.58 -2.81 9.31
N LEU A 64 -0.42 -2.29 8.59
CA LEU A 64 -1.04 -2.95 7.44
C LEU A 64 -0.49 -2.34 6.16
N GLY A 65 0.25 -3.11 5.40
CA GLY A 65 0.85 -2.70 4.14
C GLY A 65 -0.03 -3.01 2.93
N LEU A 66 -0.01 -2.14 1.94
CA LEU A 66 -0.68 -2.34 0.67
C LEU A 66 0.34 -2.73 -0.40
N LEU A 67 0.03 -3.76 -1.20
CA LEU A 67 0.81 -4.10 -2.39
C LEU A 67 0.72 -2.93 -3.38
N CYS A 68 1.87 -2.34 -3.72
CA CYS A 68 1.89 -1.10 -4.48
C CYS A 68 3.02 -1.08 -5.51
N SER A 69 2.67 -0.95 -6.79
CA SER A 69 3.67 -0.79 -7.87
C SER A 69 4.06 0.66 -8.10
N LYS A 70 3.11 1.59 -7.96
CA LYS A 70 3.28 3.04 -8.12
C LYS A 70 2.02 3.80 -7.70
N THR A 71 2.18 5.11 -7.51
CA THR A 71 1.08 6.07 -7.45
C THR A 71 1.35 7.21 -8.42
N PHE A 72 0.37 8.05 -8.65
CA PHE A 72 0.43 9.12 -9.62
C PHE A 72 0.52 10.49 -8.94
N ASP A 73 1.05 11.46 -9.66
CA ASP A 73 0.99 12.85 -9.29
C ASP A 73 -0.46 13.34 -9.38
N ASP A 74 -0.82 14.30 -8.53
CA ASP A 74 -2.18 14.83 -8.46
C ASP A 74 -2.58 15.54 -9.77
N ALA A 75 -1.59 16.06 -10.51
CA ALA A 75 -1.80 16.68 -11.82
C ALA A 75 -2.48 15.74 -12.86
N ILE A 76 -2.44 14.42 -12.66
CA ILE A 76 -3.12 13.45 -13.53
C ILE A 76 -4.63 13.73 -13.66
N PHE A 77 -5.26 14.25 -12.60
CA PHE A 77 -6.70 14.55 -12.62
C PHE A 77 -7.01 15.67 -13.59
N GLU A 78 -6.23 16.73 -13.58
CA GLU A 78 -6.45 17.89 -14.44
C GLU A 78 -5.91 17.65 -15.87
N GLU A 79 -4.69 17.16 -15.98
CA GLU A 79 -3.98 17.12 -17.25
C GLU A 79 -4.35 15.91 -18.12
N LEU A 80 -4.78 14.79 -17.53
CA LEU A 80 -5.22 13.62 -18.27
C LEU A 80 -6.72 13.40 -18.17
N PHE A 81 -7.24 13.21 -16.94
CA PHE A 81 -8.63 12.78 -16.78
C PHE A 81 -9.61 13.86 -17.18
N TRP A 82 -9.38 15.09 -16.76
CA TRP A 82 -10.22 16.21 -17.18
C TRP A 82 -9.90 16.68 -18.61
N ALA A 83 -8.66 17.08 -18.89
CA ALA A 83 -8.34 17.73 -20.16
C ALA A 83 -8.55 16.84 -21.38
N LYS A 84 -8.32 15.53 -21.27
CA LYS A 84 -8.45 14.59 -22.40
C LYS A 84 -9.77 13.83 -22.41
N TYR A 85 -10.30 13.47 -21.25
CA TYR A 85 -11.44 12.58 -21.13
C TYR A 85 -12.70 13.26 -20.58
N GLY A 86 -12.61 14.52 -20.12
CA GLY A 86 -13.73 15.27 -19.55
C GLY A 86 -14.22 14.71 -18.20
N LEU A 87 -13.38 13.94 -17.50
CA LEU A 87 -13.75 13.31 -16.24
C LEU A 87 -13.34 14.19 -15.06
N ALA A 88 -14.29 14.89 -14.46
CA ALA A 88 -14.06 15.74 -13.33
C ALA A 88 -13.84 14.94 -12.04
N ARG A 89 -12.81 15.29 -11.28
CA ARG A 89 -12.38 14.56 -10.07
C ARG A 89 -13.48 14.45 -9.02
N GLU A 90 -14.25 15.50 -8.83
CA GLU A 90 -15.34 15.60 -7.85
C GLU A 90 -16.48 14.61 -8.10
N HIS A 91 -16.61 14.14 -9.34
CA HIS A 91 -17.61 13.15 -9.76
C HIS A 91 -17.07 11.69 -9.74
N MET A 92 -15.79 11.50 -9.42
CA MET A 92 -15.20 10.15 -9.35
C MET A 92 -15.49 9.49 -8.00
N VAL A 93 -16.38 8.50 -7.97
CA VAL A 93 -16.76 7.81 -6.74
C VAL A 93 -15.88 6.61 -6.41
N LYS A 94 -15.27 6.00 -7.43
CA LYS A 94 -14.40 4.83 -7.26
C LYS A 94 -13.35 4.78 -8.35
N MET A 95 -12.16 4.37 -7.97
CA MET A 95 -11.07 4.07 -8.90
C MET A 95 -10.45 2.71 -8.60
N ASN A 96 -9.96 2.03 -9.64
CA ASN A 96 -9.22 0.77 -9.51
C ASN A 96 -8.20 0.64 -10.64
N ILE A 97 -7.20 -0.25 -10.47
CA ILE A 97 -6.25 -0.61 -11.51
C ILE A 97 -6.25 -2.13 -11.66
N LYS A 98 -6.72 -2.60 -12.80
CA LYS A 98 -6.70 -4.01 -13.18
C LYS A 98 -6.31 -4.14 -14.66
N GLY A 99 -5.02 -3.95 -14.96
CA GLY A 99 -4.53 -3.89 -16.34
C GLY A 99 -4.82 -2.57 -17.05
N VAL A 100 -5.94 -1.94 -16.73
CA VAL A 100 -6.36 -0.59 -17.12
C VAL A 100 -6.66 0.24 -15.88
N PHE A 101 -6.71 1.54 -16.03
CA PHE A 101 -7.21 2.44 -14.99
C PHE A 101 -8.72 2.52 -15.12
N GLN A 102 -9.43 2.07 -14.09
CA GLN A 102 -10.89 1.96 -14.04
C GLN A 102 -11.44 3.09 -13.18
N ILE A 103 -12.42 3.83 -13.70
CA ILE A 103 -13.05 4.98 -13.04
C ILE A 103 -14.56 4.82 -13.09
N TRP A 104 -15.22 4.94 -11.94
CA TRP A 104 -16.67 4.99 -11.80
C TRP A 104 -17.07 6.40 -11.37
N MET A 105 -18.04 6.96 -12.07
CA MET A 105 -18.58 8.29 -11.83
C MET A 105 -19.87 8.22 -10.98
N ASP A 106 -20.25 9.32 -10.36
CA ASP A 106 -21.46 9.43 -9.54
C ASP A 106 -22.78 9.33 -10.34
N ASP A 107 -22.73 9.61 -11.64
CA ASP A 107 -23.86 9.40 -12.57
C ASP A 107 -24.00 7.94 -13.03
N GLY A 108 -23.14 7.04 -12.53
CA GLY A 108 -23.10 5.63 -12.90
C GLY A 108 -22.26 5.29 -14.12
N ALA A 109 -21.65 6.27 -14.78
CA ALA A 109 -20.77 6.03 -15.92
C ALA A 109 -19.50 5.27 -15.47
N TYR A 110 -18.98 4.42 -16.37
CA TYR A 110 -17.75 3.66 -16.18
C TYR A 110 -16.78 3.93 -17.32
N HIS A 111 -15.53 4.20 -16.98
CA HIS A 111 -14.48 4.48 -17.93
C HIS A 111 -13.25 3.61 -17.69
N GLU A 112 -12.61 3.19 -18.79
CA GLU A 112 -11.32 2.53 -18.78
C GLU A 112 -10.28 3.38 -19.52
N ILE A 113 -9.17 3.65 -18.87
CA ILE A 113 -8.06 4.39 -19.46
C ILE A 113 -6.85 3.48 -19.51
N ASN A 114 -6.15 3.47 -20.65
CA ASN A 114 -4.95 2.67 -20.83
C ASN A 114 -3.89 3.12 -19.79
N LEU A 115 -3.46 2.19 -18.97
CA LEU A 115 -2.49 2.48 -17.91
C LEU A 115 -1.17 3.07 -18.43
N LYS A 116 -0.79 2.77 -19.68
CA LYS A 116 0.41 3.36 -20.29
C LYS A 116 0.30 4.87 -20.44
N GLU A 117 -0.90 5.41 -20.67
CA GLU A 117 -1.12 6.85 -20.75
C GLU A 117 -0.92 7.54 -19.41
N CYS A 118 -1.19 6.85 -18.31
CA CYS A 118 -1.00 7.38 -16.97
C CYS A 118 0.48 7.45 -16.54
N HIS A 119 1.38 6.79 -17.26
CA HIS A 119 2.78 6.65 -16.84
C HIS A 119 3.54 7.98 -16.76
N ALA A 120 3.16 8.98 -17.56
CA ALA A 120 3.79 10.30 -17.53
C ALA A 120 3.62 10.99 -16.17
N TRP A 121 2.55 10.68 -15.45
CA TRP A 121 2.26 11.21 -14.11
C TRP A 121 2.69 10.27 -12.98
N THR A 122 3.47 9.22 -13.27
CA THR A 122 4.05 8.40 -12.19
C THR A 122 4.93 9.27 -11.31
N ARG A 123 4.67 9.29 -9.99
CA ARG A 123 5.53 10.03 -9.06
C ARG A 123 6.97 9.55 -9.17
N GLU A 124 7.90 10.50 -9.20
CA GLU A 124 9.32 10.22 -9.39
C GLU A 124 9.87 9.21 -8.36
N GLY A 125 9.53 9.37 -7.09
CA GLY A 125 9.94 8.45 -6.03
C GLY A 125 9.48 7.00 -6.27
N CYS A 126 8.38 6.78 -6.98
CA CYS A 126 7.92 5.43 -7.31
C CYS A 126 8.81 4.72 -8.33
N ASN A 127 9.54 5.47 -9.16
CA ASN A 127 10.47 4.90 -10.13
C ASN A 127 11.72 4.31 -9.45
N HIS A 128 11.97 4.68 -8.20
CA HIS A 128 13.11 4.23 -7.39
C HIS A 128 12.68 3.33 -6.21
N CYS A 129 11.38 3.11 -6.02
CA CYS A 129 10.87 2.32 -4.91
C CYS A 129 11.14 0.82 -5.10
N PRO A 130 11.92 0.18 -4.21
CA PRO A 130 12.30 -1.22 -4.36
C PRO A 130 11.28 -2.19 -3.78
N ASP A 131 10.27 -1.70 -3.07
CA ASP A 131 9.34 -2.53 -2.30
C ASP A 131 7.93 -2.48 -2.91
N PHE A 132 7.54 -3.60 -3.53
CA PHE A 132 6.17 -3.80 -4.01
C PHE A 132 5.25 -4.36 -2.93
N ALA A 133 5.81 -5.21 -2.08
CA ALA A 133 5.04 -6.12 -1.24
C ALA A 133 4.83 -5.62 0.20
N ALA A 134 5.21 -4.37 0.51
CA ALA A 134 5.19 -3.80 1.85
C ALA A 134 5.90 -4.70 2.88
N GLU A 135 7.17 -5.00 2.61
CA GLU A 135 7.97 -5.99 3.33
C GLU A 135 8.13 -5.70 4.83
N HIS A 136 7.89 -4.47 5.24
CA HIS A 136 8.01 -4.02 6.63
C HIS A 136 6.68 -3.99 7.41
N ALA A 137 5.57 -4.38 6.79
CA ALA A 137 4.28 -4.44 7.46
C ALA A 137 4.11 -5.72 8.31
N ASP A 138 3.20 -5.71 9.26
CA ASP A 138 2.78 -6.92 9.99
C ASP A 138 1.98 -7.85 9.07
N ILE A 139 1.10 -7.24 8.26
CA ILE A 139 0.32 -7.89 7.21
C ILE A 139 0.42 -7.03 5.96
N SER A 140 0.60 -7.65 4.80
CA SER A 140 0.48 -6.97 3.51
C SER A 140 -0.67 -7.54 2.72
N CYS A 141 -1.43 -6.69 2.03
CA CYS A 141 -2.56 -7.15 1.23
C CYS A 141 -2.72 -6.38 -0.08
N GLY A 142 -3.35 -7.00 -1.06
CA GLY A 142 -3.68 -6.37 -2.33
C GLY A 142 -4.52 -7.24 -3.23
N GLY A 143 -5.35 -6.61 -4.06
CA GLY A 143 -6.16 -7.26 -5.08
C GLY A 143 -5.30 -7.69 -6.25
N ILE A 144 -4.72 -8.89 -6.18
CA ILE A 144 -3.86 -9.47 -7.21
C ILE A 144 -4.32 -10.90 -7.51
N GLY A 145 -4.23 -11.31 -8.77
CA GLY A 145 -4.70 -12.62 -9.23
C GLY A 145 -6.03 -12.56 -9.98
N GLU A 146 -6.56 -13.73 -10.32
CA GLU A 146 -7.76 -13.85 -11.16
C GLU A 146 -9.06 -13.75 -10.36
N ASN A 147 -9.00 -14.04 -9.08
CA ASN A 147 -10.17 -14.09 -8.20
C ASN A 147 -10.56 -12.68 -7.71
N ALA A 148 -11.48 -12.02 -8.41
CA ALA A 148 -11.86 -10.62 -8.17
C ALA A 148 -12.40 -10.31 -6.75
N ASN A 149 -12.91 -11.31 -6.05
CA ASN A 149 -13.49 -11.17 -4.70
C ASN A 149 -12.52 -11.58 -3.59
N TRP A 150 -11.28 -11.86 -3.93
CA TRP A 150 -10.24 -12.29 -2.98
C TRP A 150 -9.10 -11.28 -2.93
N THR A 151 -8.51 -11.17 -1.75
CA THR A 151 -7.35 -10.33 -1.51
C THR A 151 -6.17 -11.22 -1.15
N LEU A 152 -5.08 -11.15 -1.93
CA LEU A 152 -3.84 -11.80 -1.55
C LEU A 152 -3.32 -11.15 -0.27
N THR A 153 -3.09 -11.98 0.74
CA THR A 153 -2.63 -11.54 2.05
C THR A 153 -1.33 -12.25 2.42
N ILE A 154 -0.32 -11.48 2.83
CA ILE A 154 0.97 -11.98 3.28
C ILE A 154 1.12 -11.62 4.76
N VAL A 155 1.19 -12.63 5.62
CA VAL A 155 1.38 -12.48 7.06
C VAL A 155 2.87 -12.58 7.37
N ARG A 156 3.44 -11.57 8.04
CA ARG A 156 4.89 -11.43 8.22
C ARG A 156 5.35 -11.50 9.66
N THR A 157 4.50 -11.13 10.62
CA THR A 157 4.85 -11.11 12.04
C THR A 157 3.91 -11.98 12.85
N ASP A 158 4.32 -12.30 14.08
CA ASP A 158 3.47 -13.06 15.00
C ASP A 158 2.20 -12.28 15.35
N LEU A 159 2.30 -10.95 15.49
CA LEU A 159 1.12 -10.09 15.68
C LEU A 159 0.16 -10.19 14.48
N GLY A 160 0.70 -10.11 13.26
CA GLY A 160 -0.10 -10.28 12.05
C GLY A 160 -0.78 -11.66 12.01
N ARG A 161 -0.07 -12.71 12.40
CA ARG A 161 -0.61 -14.07 12.49
C ARG A 161 -1.73 -14.16 13.51
N GLU A 162 -1.53 -13.62 14.70
CA GLU A 162 -2.55 -13.59 15.75
C GLU A 162 -3.83 -12.90 15.25
N ILE A 163 -3.70 -11.73 14.62
CA ILE A 163 -4.84 -10.97 14.12
C ILE A 163 -5.61 -11.76 13.07
N ILE A 164 -4.92 -12.29 12.05
CA ILE A 164 -5.57 -13.07 10.97
C ILE A 164 -6.25 -14.32 11.54
N THR A 165 -5.58 -15.06 12.42
CA THR A 165 -6.16 -16.26 13.05
C THR A 165 -7.45 -15.92 13.80
N ARG A 166 -7.43 -14.87 14.62
CA ARG A 166 -8.62 -14.42 15.36
C ARG A 166 -9.76 -13.98 14.43
N MET A 167 -9.45 -13.32 13.32
CA MET A 167 -10.47 -12.92 12.34
C MET A 167 -11.11 -14.11 11.65
N ILE A 168 -10.34 -15.16 11.36
CA ILE A 168 -10.85 -16.43 10.82
C ILE A 168 -11.72 -17.14 11.85
N ASP A 169 -11.22 -17.30 13.08
CA ASP A 169 -11.92 -17.99 14.17
C ASP A 169 -13.26 -17.33 14.54
N GLN A 170 -13.32 -16.00 14.40
CA GLN A 170 -14.54 -15.22 14.62
C GLN A 170 -15.47 -15.13 13.39
N GLY A 171 -15.08 -15.73 12.27
CA GLY A 171 -15.87 -15.68 11.02
C GLY A 171 -15.95 -14.28 10.39
N VAL A 172 -15.01 -13.38 10.72
CA VAL A 172 -14.94 -12.02 10.16
C VAL A 172 -14.41 -12.06 8.73
N ILE A 173 -13.51 -13.00 8.45
CA ILE A 173 -12.96 -13.25 7.11
C ILE A 173 -12.99 -14.74 6.79
N GLU A 174 -13.12 -15.05 5.51
CA GLU A 174 -12.83 -16.37 4.95
C GLU A 174 -11.41 -16.36 4.40
N ALA A 175 -10.64 -17.41 4.67
CA ALA A 175 -9.28 -17.56 4.19
C ALA A 175 -9.11 -18.84 3.36
N ARG A 176 -8.28 -18.75 2.33
CA ARG A 176 -7.82 -19.89 1.52
C ARG A 176 -6.30 -19.95 1.54
N PRO A 177 -5.70 -21.15 1.43
CA PRO A 177 -4.27 -21.26 1.22
C PRO A 177 -3.80 -20.46 0.02
N GLY A 178 -2.64 -19.83 0.09
CA GLY A 178 -2.11 -18.99 -0.99
C GLY A 178 -1.84 -19.77 -2.28
N ASP A 179 -1.55 -21.06 -2.19
CA ASP A 179 -1.35 -21.96 -3.33
C ASP A 179 -2.65 -22.29 -4.08
N SER A 180 -3.81 -21.93 -3.55
CA SER A 180 -5.09 -22.00 -4.27
C SER A 180 -5.17 -21.02 -5.46
N ASP A 181 -4.31 -19.99 -5.51
CA ASP A 181 -4.13 -19.09 -6.66
C ASP A 181 -2.63 -18.95 -6.97
N PRO A 182 -2.02 -19.94 -7.65
CA PRO A 182 -0.60 -19.87 -8.01
C PRO A 182 -0.28 -18.71 -8.96
N GLY A 183 -1.26 -18.25 -9.75
CA GLY A 183 -1.13 -17.09 -10.62
C GLY A 183 -0.94 -15.79 -9.83
N ALA A 184 -1.68 -15.60 -8.75
CA ALA A 184 -1.51 -14.46 -7.85
C ALA A 184 -0.11 -14.44 -7.23
N ILE A 185 0.36 -15.59 -6.76
CA ILE A 185 1.71 -15.72 -6.18
C ILE A 185 2.80 -15.42 -7.20
N ALA A 186 2.69 -15.98 -8.41
CA ALA A 186 3.66 -15.75 -9.49
C ALA A 186 3.71 -14.26 -9.90
N LEU A 187 2.53 -13.64 -10.05
CA LEU A 187 2.43 -12.22 -10.38
C LEU A 187 3.00 -11.32 -9.27
N MET A 188 2.69 -11.63 -8.01
CA MET A 188 3.23 -10.91 -6.86
C MET A 188 4.77 -10.97 -6.84
N ARG A 189 5.35 -12.15 -7.01
CA ARG A 189 6.82 -12.33 -7.08
C ARG A 189 7.43 -11.52 -8.22
N LYS A 190 6.87 -11.64 -9.44
CA LYS A 190 7.33 -10.89 -10.61
C LYS A 190 7.31 -9.37 -10.37
N LEU A 191 6.27 -8.85 -9.74
CA LEU A 191 6.16 -7.42 -9.45
C LEU A 191 7.12 -7.00 -8.33
N ALA A 192 7.35 -7.83 -7.32
CA ALA A 192 8.34 -7.59 -6.28
C ALA A 192 9.76 -7.56 -6.85
N GLU A 193 10.13 -8.53 -7.67
CA GLU A 193 11.44 -8.57 -8.36
C GLU A 193 11.64 -7.34 -9.25
N LYS A 194 10.61 -6.97 -10.04
CA LYS A 194 10.64 -5.77 -10.86
C LYS A 194 10.81 -4.49 -10.03
N SER A 195 10.19 -4.40 -8.86
CA SER A 195 10.37 -3.26 -7.97
C SER A 195 11.77 -3.25 -7.36
N ARG A 196 12.26 -4.41 -6.95
CA ARG A 196 13.62 -4.54 -6.41
C ARG A 196 14.68 -4.09 -7.41
N SER A 197 14.49 -4.35 -8.72
CA SER A 197 15.42 -3.92 -9.78
C SER A 197 15.47 -2.40 -10.00
N ARG A 198 14.52 -1.64 -9.44
CA ARG A 198 14.53 -0.16 -9.49
C ARG A 198 15.58 0.45 -8.55
N TRP A 199 16.07 -0.32 -7.59
CA TRP A 199 17.09 0.17 -6.68
C TRP A 199 18.38 0.43 -7.44
N PRO A 200 19.01 1.62 -7.29
CA PRO A 200 20.22 1.94 -8.03
C PRO A 200 21.33 0.95 -7.70
N THR A 201 21.75 0.18 -8.67
CA THR A 201 22.90 -0.73 -8.54
C THR A 201 24.22 -0.01 -8.60
N THR A 202 24.22 1.22 -9.13
CA THR A 202 25.38 2.08 -9.35
C THR A 202 25.61 3.11 -8.24
N ALA A 203 24.75 3.15 -7.21
CA ALA A 203 24.97 4.02 -6.08
C ALA A 203 26.27 3.64 -5.35
N GLU A 204 27.08 4.63 -5.01
CA GLU A 204 28.27 4.43 -4.20
C GLU A 204 27.94 3.64 -2.92
N PRO A 205 28.81 2.71 -2.47
CA PRO A 205 28.53 1.87 -1.30
C PRO A 205 28.14 2.66 -0.04
N ALA A 206 28.66 3.88 0.11
CA ALA A 206 28.33 4.77 1.23
C ALA A 206 26.88 5.29 1.20
N VAL A 207 26.23 5.30 0.03
CA VAL A 207 24.84 5.75 -0.17
C VAL A 207 23.88 4.57 -0.21
N ARG A 208 24.39 3.35 -0.38
CA ARG A 208 23.59 2.14 -0.23
C ARG A 208 23.18 1.96 1.24
N VAL A 209 22.18 2.70 1.64
CA VAL A 209 21.42 2.33 2.84
C VAL A 209 20.68 1.07 2.45
N GLY A 210 21.30 -0.10 2.65
CA GLY A 210 20.61 -1.35 2.55
C GLY A 210 19.36 -1.24 3.42
N LEU A 211 18.20 -1.53 2.86
CA LEU A 211 17.03 -1.76 3.71
C LEU A 211 17.50 -2.81 4.72
N PRO A 212 17.45 -2.53 6.02
CA PRO A 212 17.82 -3.54 6.99
C PRO A 212 16.97 -4.76 6.67
N GLU A 213 17.60 -5.93 6.57
CA GLU A 213 16.83 -7.17 6.55
C GLU A 213 15.82 -7.08 7.68
N PRO A 214 14.55 -7.44 7.43
CA PRO A 214 13.54 -7.40 8.45
C PRO A 214 14.02 -8.28 9.61
N LYS A 215 14.70 -7.67 10.57
CA LYS A 215 14.99 -8.34 11.82
C LYS A 215 13.64 -8.45 12.49
N VAL A 216 13.05 -9.63 12.39
CA VAL A 216 11.95 -10.06 13.24
C VAL A 216 12.45 -10.00 14.68
N LYS A 217 12.48 -8.79 15.24
CA LYS A 217 12.59 -8.64 16.67
C LYS A 217 11.17 -8.70 17.17
N SER A 218 10.87 -9.74 17.94
CA SER A 218 9.76 -9.75 18.86
C SER A 218 9.71 -8.36 19.52
N ARG A 219 8.59 -7.66 19.32
CA ARG A 219 8.35 -6.41 20.05
C ARG A 219 8.27 -6.76 21.53
N PRO A 220 8.87 -5.96 22.43
CA PRO A 220 8.72 -6.18 23.85
C PRO A 220 7.28 -6.09 24.30
#